data_52df25de7bd541cb1ebc75b94c27beb1
#
_entry.id   52df25de7bd541cb1ebc75b94c27beb1
#
_cell.length_a   1.000
_cell.length_b   1.000
_cell.length_c   1.000
_cell.angle_alpha   90.00
_cell.angle_beta   90.00
_cell.angle_gamma   90.00
#
_symmetry.space_group_name_H-M   'P 1'
#
loop_
_entity.id
_entity.type
_entity.pdbx_description
1 polymer ?
#
loop_
_entity_poly.entity_id
_entity_poly.type
_entity_poly.pdbx_seq_one_letter_code
_entity_poly.pdbx_strand_id
1 'polypeptide(L)'
;MKKIFIRSTLVYILFSTIVPTFFLTVLAGFNLPEKTDFDEEIKVTESEEFHEITGKIRKGETLFDIFKHYELNLNDLFSLKEASASIYKLRYLRVNQPYRIRLDENKQINSFTYWIDEDTILNITCGEEGFCAEKIPVPYEKKIEHIGGVIQDNLISALGHGKESLVLAQNLSDIFAWDIDFTTDIRKGDTFRLVAEGFYLNGTLKKYGNILSAEVINNGKAYRAYRFTDEEGTDYYDASGKSLKKTFLRAPLNFRRISSTFSNGRYHPILKITRPHHGVDYAAP
;
A
#
# COMPACT_ATOMS: atom_id res chain seq x y z
N MET A 1 -11.94 -58.95 22.84
CA MET A 1 -11.14 -59.99 22.17
C MET A 1 -10.85 -59.60 20.74
N LYS A 2 -9.60 -59.79 20.30
CA LYS A 2 -8.99 -59.67 18.97
C LYS A 2 -8.72 -58.24 18.43
N LYS A 3 -7.47 -57.83 18.69
CA LYS A 3 -6.70 -56.84 17.95
C LYS A 3 -6.39 -57.35 16.54
N ILE A 4 -6.52 -56.51 15.53
CA ILE A 4 -5.93 -56.77 14.22
C ILE A 4 -5.01 -55.63 13.90
N PHE A 5 -3.69 -55.99 13.87
CA PHE A 5 -2.57 -55.20 13.40
C PHE A 5 -2.52 -55.29 11.87
N ILE A 6 -2.47 -54.20 11.16
CA ILE A 6 -2.10 -54.21 9.75
C ILE A 6 -0.77 -53.44 9.61
N ARG A 7 0.25 -54.17 9.20
CA ARG A 7 1.61 -53.71 8.90
C ARG A 7 1.63 -52.91 7.61
N SER A 8 2.24 -51.75 7.68
CA SER A 8 2.68 -50.93 6.54
C SER A 8 3.83 -51.65 5.81
N THR A 9 3.66 -51.90 4.52
CA THR A 9 4.69 -52.41 3.63
C THR A 9 5.27 -51.28 2.82
N LEU A 10 6.53 -51.00 3.03
CA LEU A 10 7.35 -50.05 2.28
C LEU A 10 7.71 -50.70 0.94
N VAL A 11 7.33 -50.08 -0.18
CA VAL A 11 7.77 -50.47 -1.52
C VAL A 11 8.83 -49.48 -2.00
N TYR A 12 10.08 -49.92 -2.01
CA TYR A 12 11.19 -49.25 -2.69
C TYR A 12 11.16 -49.64 -4.18
N ILE A 13 11.01 -48.71 -5.07
CA ILE A 13 11.24 -48.90 -6.49
C ILE A 13 12.61 -48.32 -6.82
N LEU A 14 13.57 -49.23 -7.06
CA LEU A 14 14.85 -48.95 -7.68
C LEU A 14 14.63 -48.67 -9.17
N PHE A 15 14.96 -47.46 -9.65
CA PHE A 15 15.16 -47.23 -11.08
C PHE A 15 16.63 -47.29 -11.40
N SER A 16 16.97 -48.31 -12.15
CA SER A 16 18.26 -48.66 -12.70
C SER A 16 18.63 -47.69 -13.84
N THR A 17 19.87 -47.26 -13.79
CA THR A 17 20.62 -46.51 -14.77
C THR A 17 20.71 -47.23 -16.09
N ILE A 18 20.31 -46.59 -17.19
CA ILE A 18 20.73 -46.91 -18.57
C ILE A 18 21.22 -45.62 -19.18
N VAL A 19 22.53 -45.50 -19.35
CA VAL A 19 23.21 -44.51 -20.17
C VAL A 19 23.39 -45.14 -21.54
N PRO A 20 22.98 -44.55 -22.64
CA PRO A 20 23.53 -44.87 -23.95
C PRO A 20 24.62 -43.84 -24.31
N THR A 21 25.86 -44.32 -24.30
CA THR A 21 26.99 -43.79 -25.03
C THR A 21 26.72 -43.89 -26.53
N PHE A 22 26.48 -42.76 -27.17
CA PHE A 22 26.75 -42.61 -28.61
C PHE A 22 26.69 -41.10 -28.95
N PHE A 23 27.82 -40.46 -29.14
CA PHE A 23 28.16 -39.58 -30.27
C PHE A 23 29.54 -38.98 -30.07
N LEU A 24 30.49 -39.72 -30.65
CA LEU A 24 31.80 -39.17 -30.95
C LEU A 24 31.82 -38.99 -32.46
N THR A 25 32.35 -37.86 -32.90
CA THR A 25 32.67 -37.39 -34.26
C THR A 25 31.66 -36.40 -34.89
N VAL A 26 31.97 -35.09 -34.73
CA VAL A 26 32.24 -34.15 -35.80
C VAL A 26 33.07 -32.99 -35.23
N LEU A 27 34.38 -33.09 -35.34
CA LEU A 27 35.33 -31.99 -35.23
C LEU A 27 35.44 -31.34 -36.60
N ALA A 28 34.91 -30.16 -36.78
CA ALA A 28 35.35 -29.25 -37.85
C ALA A 28 34.92 -27.81 -37.50
N GLY A 29 35.86 -27.00 -37.07
CA GLY A 29 35.96 -25.62 -37.49
C GLY A 29 34.97 -24.62 -36.89
N PHE A 30 35.06 -24.34 -35.61
CA PHE A 30 34.64 -23.03 -35.11
C PHE A 30 35.87 -22.35 -34.47
N ASN A 31 36.41 -21.36 -35.18
CA ASN A 31 37.33 -20.39 -34.59
C ASN A 31 36.57 -19.62 -33.49
N LEU A 32 36.96 -19.88 -32.28
CA LEU A 32 36.60 -19.03 -31.15
C LEU A 32 37.32 -17.68 -31.34
N PRO A 33 36.62 -16.56 -31.23
CA PRO A 33 37.33 -15.29 -31.22
C PRO A 33 38.19 -15.24 -29.95
N GLU A 34 39.41 -14.77 -30.16
CA GLU A 34 40.43 -14.50 -29.17
C GLU A 34 39.84 -13.71 -27.97
N LYS A 35 40.13 -14.18 -26.74
CA LYS A 35 39.84 -13.46 -25.52
C LYS A 35 40.47 -12.07 -25.63
N THR A 36 39.64 -11.07 -25.88
CA THR A 36 39.99 -9.69 -25.55
C THR A 36 39.88 -9.58 -24.03
N ASP A 37 41.01 -9.45 -23.38
CA ASP A 37 41.11 -9.00 -21.99
C ASP A 37 40.49 -7.61 -21.91
N PHE A 38 39.21 -7.55 -21.50
CA PHE A 38 38.64 -6.37 -20.90
C PHE A 38 38.99 -6.43 -19.42
N ASP A 39 40.18 -5.99 -19.08
CA ASP A 39 40.47 -5.42 -17.76
C ASP A 39 39.68 -4.11 -17.65
N GLU A 40 38.36 -4.21 -17.51
CA GLU A 40 37.59 -3.18 -16.86
C GLU A 40 37.96 -3.28 -15.37
N GLU A 41 38.90 -2.43 -14.95
CA GLU A 41 39.07 -2.06 -13.56
C GLU A 41 37.67 -1.70 -13.02
N ILE A 42 37.05 -2.64 -12.31
CA ILE A 42 35.92 -2.35 -11.42
C ILE A 42 36.52 -1.39 -10.41
N LYS A 43 36.38 -0.07 -10.67
CA LYS A 43 36.51 0.93 -9.62
C LYS A 43 35.51 0.55 -8.56
N VAL A 44 35.97 -0.18 -7.55
CA VAL A 44 35.30 -0.27 -6.27
C VAL A 44 35.26 1.16 -5.77
N THR A 45 34.10 1.80 -5.99
CA THR A 45 33.80 3.06 -5.33
C THR A 45 33.79 2.71 -3.86
N GLU A 46 34.82 3.12 -3.14
CA GLU A 46 34.81 3.07 -1.67
C GLU A 46 33.48 3.62 -1.23
N SER A 47 32.71 2.82 -0.53
CA SER A 47 31.45 3.26 0.09
C SER A 47 31.85 4.28 1.15
N GLU A 48 31.67 5.57 0.83
CA GLU A 48 31.80 6.65 1.82
C GLU A 48 30.96 6.24 3.05
N GLU A 49 31.62 6.08 4.20
CA GLU A 49 30.93 5.81 5.47
C GLU A 49 30.19 7.08 5.88
N PHE A 50 28.92 7.19 5.47
CA PHE A 50 28.05 8.27 5.92
C PHE A 50 27.54 7.99 7.33
N HIS A 51 27.70 8.94 8.23
CA HIS A 51 26.96 8.95 9.49
C HIS A 51 25.53 9.38 9.23
N GLU A 52 24.56 8.51 9.58
CA GLU A 52 23.14 8.76 9.33
C GLU A 52 22.40 9.07 10.63
N ILE A 53 21.74 10.23 10.69
CA ILE A 53 20.83 10.63 11.75
C ILE A 53 19.40 10.46 11.22
N THR A 54 18.59 9.64 11.89
CA THR A 54 17.19 9.44 11.54
C THR A 54 16.28 9.76 12.71
N GLY A 55 15.11 10.34 12.43
CA GLY A 55 14.16 10.67 13.47
C GLY A 55 12.78 11.00 12.94
N LYS A 56 11.88 11.35 13.86
CA LYS A 56 10.55 11.91 13.55
C LYS A 56 10.41 13.24 14.26
N ILE A 57 9.82 14.21 13.57
CA ILE A 57 9.54 15.54 14.13
C ILE A 57 8.64 15.41 15.37
N ARG A 58 9.08 15.92 16.50
CA ARG A 58 8.31 15.93 17.75
C ARG A 58 7.37 17.14 17.81
N LYS A 59 6.39 17.09 18.71
CA LYS A 59 5.49 18.22 18.92
C LYS A 59 6.27 19.46 19.43
N GLY A 60 6.18 20.55 18.68
CA GLY A 60 6.89 21.81 18.97
C GLY A 60 8.35 21.82 18.57
N GLU A 61 8.91 20.75 18.04
CA GLU A 61 10.28 20.64 17.58
C GLU A 61 10.45 21.33 16.22
N THR A 62 11.51 22.10 16.10
CA THR A 62 11.93 22.76 14.87
C THR A 62 13.20 22.13 14.31
N LEU A 63 13.50 22.39 13.05
CA LEU A 63 14.78 21.95 12.47
C LEU A 63 15.98 22.54 13.21
N PHE A 64 15.83 23.76 13.76
CA PHE A 64 16.86 24.39 14.61
C PHE A 64 17.14 23.56 15.87
N ASP A 65 16.09 23.04 16.52
CA ASP A 65 16.25 22.20 17.72
C ASP A 65 16.97 20.90 17.41
N ILE A 66 16.68 20.30 16.24
CA ILE A 66 17.35 19.09 15.74
C ILE A 66 18.83 19.37 15.51
N PHE A 67 19.16 20.48 14.82
CA PHE A 67 20.54 20.88 14.56
C PHE A 67 21.32 21.12 15.85
N LYS A 68 20.70 21.80 16.81
CA LYS A 68 21.31 22.04 18.12
C LYS A 68 21.50 20.73 18.91
N HIS A 69 20.55 19.82 18.86
CA HIS A 69 20.61 18.54 19.56
C HIS A 69 21.76 17.66 19.07
N TYR A 70 21.99 17.63 17.75
CA TYR A 70 23.05 16.84 17.14
C TYR A 70 24.35 17.63 16.88
N GLU A 71 24.46 18.86 17.42
CA GLU A 71 25.61 19.73 17.28
C GLU A 71 26.04 19.98 15.81
N LEU A 72 25.04 20.10 14.91
CA LEU A 72 25.24 20.36 13.49
C LEU A 72 25.50 21.84 13.22
N ASN A 73 26.18 22.13 12.11
CA ASN A 73 26.52 23.49 11.69
C ASN A 73 25.26 24.30 11.35
N LEU A 74 25.03 25.40 12.04
CA LEU A 74 23.85 26.26 11.81
C LEU A 74 23.92 27.00 10.47
N ASN A 75 25.09 27.17 9.87
CA ASN A 75 25.17 27.74 8.52
C ASN A 75 24.54 26.82 7.50
N ASP A 76 24.71 25.50 7.63
CA ASP A 76 24.07 24.51 6.77
C ASP A 76 22.55 24.57 6.90
N LEU A 77 22.01 24.83 8.10
CA LEU A 77 20.59 25.03 8.30
C LEU A 77 20.06 26.22 7.48
N PHE A 78 20.78 27.34 7.44
CA PHE A 78 20.36 28.48 6.64
C PHE A 78 20.43 28.17 5.15
N SER A 79 21.48 27.52 4.70
CA SER A 79 21.62 27.08 3.29
C SER A 79 20.55 26.08 2.87
N LEU A 80 20.21 25.11 3.71
CA LEU A 80 19.08 24.18 3.48
C LEU A 80 17.74 24.92 3.36
N LYS A 81 17.50 25.94 4.22
CA LYS A 81 16.28 26.76 4.18
C LYS A 81 16.20 27.59 2.89
N GLU A 82 17.31 28.13 2.45
CA GLU A 82 17.40 28.92 1.22
C GLU A 82 17.15 28.03 0.00
N ALA A 83 17.89 26.93 -0.12
CA ALA A 83 17.76 25.97 -1.22
C ALA A 83 16.32 25.41 -1.36
N SER A 84 15.64 25.17 -0.25
CA SER A 84 14.29 24.60 -0.27
C SER A 84 13.15 25.63 -0.35
N ALA A 85 13.44 26.93 -0.24
CA ALA A 85 12.42 27.98 -0.04
C ALA A 85 11.32 28.02 -1.14
N SER A 86 11.71 27.77 -2.40
CA SER A 86 10.81 27.75 -3.56
C SER A 86 9.99 26.46 -3.69
N ILE A 87 10.48 25.37 -3.09
CA ILE A 87 9.94 24.00 -3.25
C ILE A 87 9.10 23.61 -2.03
N TYR A 88 9.68 23.75 -0.82
CA TYR A 88 9.04 23.44 0.45
C TYR A 88 9.68 24.26 1.58
N LYS A 89 8.87 25.04 2.28
CA LYS A 89 9.36 25.86 3.38
C LYS A 89 9.56 25.00 4.62
N LEU A 90 10.81 24.83 5.09
CA LEU A 90 11.18 23.99 6.24
C LEU A 90 10.52 24.41 7.57
N ARG A 91 9.89 25.58 7.66
CA ARG A 91 9.04 25.97 8.81
C ARG A 91 7.72 25.18 8.91
N TYR A 92 7.32 24.45 7.85
CA TYR A 92 6.09 23.68 7.81
C TYR A 92 6.30 22.17 8.07
N LEU A 93 7.39 21.82 8.76
CA LEU A 93 7.62 20.45 9.20
C LEU A 93 6.44 20.00 10.08
N ARG A 94 5.94 18.79 9.83
CA ARG A 94 4.77 18.24 10.52
C ARG A 94 5.19 17.23 11.58
N VAL A 95 4.48 17.24 12.70
CA VAL A 95 4.67 16.27 13.79
C VAL A 95 4.52 14.83 13.26
N ASN A 96 5.33 13.91 13.76
CA ASN A 96 5.43 12.50 13.39
C ASN A 96 5.96 12.19 11.99
N GLN A 97 6.26 13.19 11.17
CA GLN A 97 6.91 12.95 9.88
C GLN A 97 8.37 12.58 10.07
N PRO A 98 8.87 11.58 9.35
CA PRO A 98 10.27 11.16 9.45
C PRO A 98 11.20 12.14 8.73
N TYR A 99 12.43 12.18 9.21
CA TYR A 99 13.54 12.85 8.53
C TYR A 99 14.79 11.99 8.62
N ARG A 100 15.74 12.30 7.72
CA ARG A 100 17.05 11.68 7.65
C ARG A 100 18.08 12.76 7.31
N ILE A 101 19.20 12.78 8.01
CA ILE A 101 20.35 13.62 7.72
C ILE A 101 21.54 12.70 7.49
N ARG A 102 22.20 12.81 6.37
CA ARG A 102 23.47 12.13 6.09
C ARG A 102 24.61 13.11 6.21
N LEU A 103 25.62 12.70 6.94
CA LEU A 103 26.83 13.47 7.18
C LEU A 103 27.99 12.77 6.48
N ASP A 104 28.91 13.54 5.96
CA ASP A 104 30.21 13.06 5.49
C ASP A 104 31.17 12.77 6.67
N GLU A 105 32.40 12.33 6.35
CA GLU A 105 33.45 12.03 7.32
C GLU A 105 33.84 13.27 8.18
N ASN A 106 33.65 14.47 7.66
CA ASN A 106 33.93 15.74 8.33
C ASN A 106 32.75 16.26 9.15
N LYS A 107 31.67 15.45 9.31
CA LYS A 107 30.37 15.80 9.95
C LYS A 107 29.67 16.97 9.24
N GLN A 108 29.94 17.20 7.96
CA GLN A 108 29.19 18.15 7.14
C GLN A 108 27.96 17.44 6.54
N ILE A 109 26.89 18.20 6.32
CA ILE A 109 25.65 17.66 5.78
C ILE A 109 25.84 17.36 4.28
N ASN A 110 25.80 16.08 3.94
CA ASN A 110 25.74 15.61 2.56
C ASN A 110 24.33 15.66 2.01
N SER A 111 23.32 15.22 2.80
CA SER A 111 21.92 15.32 2.40
C SER A 111 20.96 15.43 3.58
N PHE A 112 19.84 16.10 3.33
CA PHE A 112 18.68 16.16 4.22
C PHE A 112 17.45 15.64 3.48
N THR A 113 16.84 14.60 4.00
CA THR A 113 15.62 13.97 3.46
C THR A 113 14.48 14.13 4.46
N TYR A 114 13.33 14.61 4.00
CA TYR A 114 12.14 14.77 4.82
C TYR A 114 10.90 14.24 4.09
N TRP A 115 10.14 13.36 4.73
CA TRP A 115 8.89 12.83 4.17
C TRP A 115 7.77 13.84 4.39
N ILE A 116 7.40 14.58 3.34
CA ILE A 116 6.33 15.59 3.39
C ILE A 116 4.98 14.91 3.69
N ASP A 117 4.74 13.79 3.01
CA ASP A 117 3.57 12.92 3.16
C ASP A 117 3.91 11.47 2.78
N GLU A 118 2.89 10.63 2.60
CA GLU A 118 3.08 9.20 2.25
C GLU A 118 3.69 9.01 0.85
N ASP A 119 3.56 9.98 -0.04
CA ASP A 119 3.95 9.83 -1.45
C ASP A 119 5.12 10.73 -1.87
N THR A 120 5.46 11.73 -1.05
CA THR A 120 6.38 12.79 -1.44
C THR A 120 7.51 12.96 -0.42
N ILE A 121 8.72 12.98 -0.92
CA ILE A 121 9.93 13.28 -0.17
C ILE A 121 10.47 14.63 -0.62
N LEU A 122 10.85 15.50 0.34
CA LEU A 122 11.79 16.58 0.11
C LEU A 122 13.18 16.00 0.25
N ASN A 123 13.96 16.06 -0.81
CA ASN A 123 15.37 15.69 -0.81
C ASN A 123 16.22 16.92 -1.06
N ILE A 124 17.18 17.19 -0.17
CA ILE A 124 18.13 18.28 -0.32
C ILE A 124 19.52 17.67 -0.26
N THR A 125 20.29 17.82 -1.32
CA THR A 125 21.64 17.26 -1.45
C THR A 125 22.67 18.39 -1.57
N CYS A 126 23.83 18.18 -0.98
CA CYS A 126 24.99 19.06 -1.16
C CYS A 126 25.68 18.73 -2.48
N GLY A 127 25.84 19.70 -3.36
CA GLY A 127 26.58 19.61 -4.60
C GLY A 127 27.75 20.60 -4.65
N GLU A 128 28.44 20.67 -5.77
CA GLU A 128 29.60 21.59 -5.95
C GLU A 128 29.21 23.07 -5.82
N GLU A 129 28.00 23.44 -6.22
CA GLU A 129 27.48 24.82 -6.14
C GLU A 129 26.66 25.10 -4.87
N GLY A 130 26.63 24.16 -3.91
CA GLY A 130 25.86 24.24 -2.68
C GLY A 130 24.70 23.32 -2.62
N PHE A 131 23.73 23.56 -1.72
CA PHE A 131 22.55 22.70 -1.55
C PHE A 131 21.54 22.86 -2.68
N CYS A 132 21.08 21.74 -3.20
CA CYS A 132 19.99 21.65 -4.19
C CYS A 132 18.82 20.90 -3.59
N ALA A 133 17.60 21.43 -3.71
CA ALA A 133 16.38 20.84 -3.18
C ALA A 133 15.45 20.37 -4.30
N GLU A 134 14.79 19.23 -4.10
CA GLU A 134 13.82 18.68 -5.02
C GLU A 134 12.70 17.94 -4.27
N LYS A 135 11.53 17.81 -4.90
CA LYS A 135 10.50 16.87 -4.46
C LYS A 135 10.58 15.63 -5.32
N ILE A 136 10.77 14.49 -4.67
CA ILE A 136 10.79 13.19 -5.33
C ILE A 136 9.68 12.29 -4.80
N PRO A 137 9.11 11.41 -5.63
CA PRO A 137 8.16 10.40 -5.15
C PRO A 137 8.86 9.42 -4.22
N VAL A 138 8.12 8.91 -3.22
CA VAL A 138 8.59 7.79 -2.41
C VAL A 138 8.80 6.58 -3.32
N PRO A 139 9.98 5.92 -3.32
CA PRO A 139 10.29 4.83 -4.24
C PRO A 139 9.61 3.53 -3.80
N TYR A 140 8.29 3.46 -3.95
CA TYR A 140 7.55 2.25 -3.67
C TYR A 140 7.76 1.19 -4.75
N GLU A 141 8.00 -0.05 -4.32
CA GLU A 141 7.84 -1.22 -5.16
C GLU A 141 6.35 -1.54 -5.28
N LYS A 142 5.81 -1.52 -6.49
CA LYS A 142 4.41 -1.85 -6.76
C LYS A 142 4.26 -3.33 -7.05
N LYS A 143 3.37 -4.01 -6.33
CA LYS A 143 3.01 -5.42 -6.54
C LYS A 143 1.50 -5.56 -6.75
N ILE A 144 1.11 -6.64 -7.41
CA ILE A 144 -0.30 -7.02 -7.53
C ILE A 144 -0.60 -8.04 -6.44
N GLU A 145 -1.58 -7.70 -5.61
CA GLU A 145 -2.00 -8.50 -4.46
C GLU A 145 -3.34 -9.18 -4.73
N HIS A 146 -3.42 -10.46 -4.40
CA HIS A 146 -4.65 -11.24 -4.43
C HIS A 146 -5.13 -11.44 -2.99
N ILE A 147 -6.23 -10.82 -2.64
CA ILE A 147 -6.75 -10.78 -1.28
C ILE A 147 -8.14 -11.38 -1.26
N GLY A 148 -8.42 -12.23 -0.30
CA GLY A 148 -9.75 -12.81 -0.16
C GLY A 148 -9.98 -13.42 1.22
N GLY A 149 -11.24 -13.59 1.57
CA GLY A 149 -11.60 -14.15 2.86
C GLY A 149 -13.09 -14.39 3.02
N VAL A 150 -13.41 -14.96 4.18
CA VAL A 150 -14.78 -15.17 4.66
C VAL A 150 -15.07 -14.17 5.76
N ILE A 151 -16.15 -13.43 5.64
CA ILE A 151 -16.58 -12.44 6.62
C ILE A 151 -17.23 -13.18 7.80
N GLN A 152 -16.68 -12.99 9.00
CA GLN A 152 -17.24 -13.56 10.22
C GLN A 152 -18.08 -12.53 10.98
N ASP A 153 -17.61 -11.29 11.05
CA ASP A 153 -18.26 -10.17 11.75
C ASP A 153 -18.51 -9.00 10.81
N ASN A 154 -17.44 -8.43 10.23
CA ASN A 154 -17.51 -7.32 9.30
C ASN A 154 -16.34 -7.37 8.32
N LEU A 155 -16.42 -6.56 7.26
CA LEU A 155 -15.41 -6.53 6.20
C LEU A 155 -14.02 -6.09 6.71
N ILE A 156 -13.97 -5.13 7.62
CA ILE A 156 -12.68 -4.59 8.14
C ILE A 156 -11.91 -5.69 8.86
N SER A 157 -12.56 -6.43 9.77
CA SER A 157 -11.91 -7.52 10.51
C SER A 157 -11.50 -8.67 9.58
N ALA A 158 -12.25 -8.91 8.50
CA ALA A 158 -11.94 -9.96 7.52
C ALA A 158 -10.74 -9.60 6.62
N LEU A 159 -10.46 -8.32 6.39
CA LEU A 159 -9.28 -7.84 5.66
C LEU A 159 -8.02 -7.76 6.52
N GLY A 160 -8.13 -7.88 7.83
CA GLY A 160 -7.04 -7.83 8.79
C GLY A 160 -7.01 -6.55 9.62
N HIS A 161 -5.90 -6.37 10.35
CA HIS A 161 -5.73 -5.24 11.25
C HIS A 161 -4.70 -4.26 10.67
N GLY A 162 -4.99 -2.98 10.71
CA GLY A 162 -4.10 -1.92 10.27
C GLY A 162 -4.83 -0.82 9.52
N LYS A 163 -4.13 0.30 9.34
CA LYS A 163 -4.64 1.44 8.58
C LYS A 163 -4.90 1.06 7.11
N GLU A 164 -4.02 0.25 6.55
CA GLU A 164 -4.04 -0.22 5.16
C GLU A 164 -5.30 -1.05 4.90
N SER A 165 -5.63 -1.97 5.80
CA SER A 165 -6.82 -2.81 5.72
C SER A 165 -8.11 -1.99 5.85
N LEU A 166 -8.12 -0.97 6.70
CA LEU A 166 -9.27 -0.07 6.85
C LEU A 166 -9.54 0.71 5.55
N VAL A 167 -8.49 1.27 4.94
CA VAL A 167 -8.61 2.00 3.67
C VAL A 167 -9.06 1.07 2.55
N LEU A 168 -8.52 -0.14 2.49
CA LEU A 168 -8.92 -1.14 1.49
C LEU A 168 -10.39 -1.56 1.65
N ALA A 169 -10.86 -1.75 2.90
CA ALA A 169 -12.26 -2.04 3.21
C ALA A 169 -13.18 -0.91 2.75
N GLN A 170 -12.78 0.34 3.00
CA GLN A 170 -13.52 1.52 2.57
C GLN A 170 -13.61 1.58 1.05
N ASN A 171 -12.49 1.44 0.34
CA ASN A 171 -12.45 1.44 -1.12
C ASN A 171 -13.33 0.33 -1.71
N LEU A 172 -13.31 -0.88 -1.15
CA LEU A 172 -14.16 -1.98 -1.58
C LEU A 172 -15.64 -1.68 -1.34
N SER A 173 -15.97 -1.07 -0.20
CA SER A 173 -17.33 -0.65 0.12
C SER A 173 -17.85 0.42 -0.83
N ASP A 174 -17.00 1.38 -1.21
CA ASP A 174 -17.35 2.45 -2.14
C ASP A 174 -17.64 1.91 -3.54
N ILE A 175 -16.89 0.91 -4.01
CA ILE A 175 -17.12 0.26 -5.32
C ILE A 175 -18.52 -0.34 -5.40
N PHE A 176 -19.00 -0.99 -4.35
CA PHE A 176 -20.29 -1.69 -4.34
C PHE A 176 -21.40 -0.91 -3.62
N ALA A 177 -21.19 0.37 -3.27
CA ALA A 177 -22.13 1.20 -2.49
C ALA A 177 -23.53 1.33 -3.11
N TRP A 178 -23.65 1.12 -4.43
CA TRP A 178 -24.94 1.10 -5.14
C TRP A 178 -25.71 -0.21 -5.02
N ASP A 179 -25.02 -1.31 -4.62
CA ASP A 179 -25.59 -2.65 -4.55
C ASP A 179 -25.65 -3.22 -3.14
N ILE A 180 -24.66 -2.90 -2.30
CA ILE A 180 -24.46 -3.47 -0.97
C ILE A 180 -24.27 -2.35 0.05
N ASP A 181 -25.04 -2.38 1.12
CA ASP A 181 -24.72 -1.62 2.33
C ASP A 181 -23.88 -2.50 3.26
N PHE A 182 -22.57 -2.24 3.31
CA PHE A 182 -21.62 -3.02 4.11
C PHE A 182 -21.83 -2.92 5.64
N THR A 183 -22.70 -2.02 6.09
CA THR A 183 -23.05 -1.90 7.51
C THR A 183 -24.27 -2.75 7.90
N THR A 184 -25.17 -3.02 6.95
CA THR A 184 -26.45 -3.68 7.25
C THR A 184 -26.69 -4.95 6.47
N ASP A 185 -26.15 -5.10 5.26
CA ASP A 185 -26.43 -6.24 4.39
C ASP A 185 -25.45 -7.41 4.60
N ILE A 186 -24.25 -7.14 5.11
CA ILE A 186 -23.20 -8.15 5.29
C ILE A 186 -23.59 -9.15 6.38
N ARG A 187 -23.35 -10.43 6.10
CA ARG A 187 -23.64 -11.54 6.98
C ARG A 187 -22.43 -12.43 7.19
N LYS A 188 -22.44 -13.11 8.33
CA LYS A 188 -21.48 -14.19 8.59
C LYS A 188 -21.55 -15.24 7.49
N GLY A 189 -20.40 -15.58 6.92
CA GLY A 189 -20.27 -16.54 5.82
C GLY A 189 -20.23 -15.91 4.43
N ASP A 190 -20.52 -14.62 4.29
CA ASP A 190 -20.25 -13.89 3.05
C ASP A 190 -18.77 -13.92 2.73
N THR A 191 -18.43 -13.84 1.44
CA THR A 191 -17.03 -13.92 1.00
C THR A 191 -16.68 -12.77 0.09
N PHE A 192 -15.41 -12.44 0.06
CA PHE A 192 -14.86 -11.47 -0.87
C PHE A 192 -13.57 -11.98 -1.48
N ARG A 193 -13.27 -11.53 -2.69
CA ARG A 193 -11.99 -11.67 -3.38
C ARG A 193 -11.72 -10.39 -4.15
N LEU A 194 -10.48 -9.93 -4.12
CA LEU A 194 -10.09 -8.75 -4.87
C LEU A 194 -8.63 -8.84 -5.33
N VAL A 195 -8.35 -8.13 -6.39
CA VAL A 195 -7.01 -7.89 -6.91
C VAL A 195 -6.73 -6.41 -6.75
N ALA A 196 -5.69 -6.06 -6.02
CA ALA A 196 -5.34 -4.67 -5.74
C ALA A 196 -3.85 -4.40 -5.95
N GLU A 197 -3.50 -3.14 -6.13
CA GLU A 197 -2.12 -2.70 -6.10
C GLU A 197 -1.64 -2.60 -4.66
N GLY A 198 -0.51 -3.23 -4.34
CA GLY A 198 0.19 -3.07 -3.06
C GLY A 198 1.45 -2.24 -3.26
N PHE A 199 1.69 -1.23 -2.41
CA PHE A 199 2.88 -0.39 -2.42
C PHE A 199 3.80 -0.75 -1.26
N TYR A 200 4.99 -1.22 -1.59
CA TYR A 200 5.98 -1.72 -0.64
C TYR A 200 7.17 -0.78 -0.53
N LEU A 201 7.67 -0.59 0.67
CA LEU A 201 8.92 0.11 0.94
C LEU A 201 9.79 -0.77 1.83
N ASN A 202 10.99 -1.11 1.35
CA ASN A 202 11.92 -2.02 2.02
C ASN A 202 11.26 -3.37 2.38
N GLY A 203 10.52 -3.96 1.43
CA GLY A 203 9.84 -5.24 1.61
C GLY A 203 8.59 -5.21 2.50
N THR A 204 8.24 -4.05 3.07
CA THR A 204 7.06 -3.88 3.93
C THR A 204 5.93 -3.20 3.17
N LEU A 205 4.74 -3.78 3.19
CA LEU A 205 3.53 -3.14 2.68
C LEU A 205 3.25 -1.84 3.45
N LYS A 206 3.08 -0.74 2.73
CA LYS A 206 2.79 0.59 3.29
C LYS A 206 1.38 1.03 3.05
N LYS A 207 0.84 0.73 1.87
CA LYS A 207 -0.54 1.06 1.50
C LYS A 207 -1.01 0.18 0.35
N TYR A 208 -2.32 0.10 0.20
CA TYR A 208 -2.93 -0.39 -1.02
C TYR A 208 -3.25 0.79 -1.96
N GLY A 209 -3.17 0.52 -3.25
CA GLY A 209 -3.60 1.45 -4.29
C GLY A 209 -4.99 1.10 -4.82
N ASN A 210 -5.13 1.12 -6.14
CA ASN A 210 -6.40 0.82 -6.79
C ASN A 210 -6.77 -0.66 -6.63
N ILE A 211 -8.04 -0.93 -6.40
CA ILE A 211 -8.62 -2.26 -6.60
C ILE A 211 -8.84 -2.42 -8.11
N LEU A 212 -8.21 -3.43 -8.70
CA LEU A 212 -8.29 -3.69 -10.15
C LEU A 212 -9.51 -4.51 -10.51
N SER A 213 -9.85 -5.47 -9.66
CA SER A 213 -11.07 -6.25 -9.74
C SER A 213 -11.50 -6.72 -8.36
N ALA A 214 -12.80 -6.91 -8.18
CA ALA A 214 -13.36 -7.42 -6.94
C ALA A 214 -14.58 -8.28 -7.18
N GLU A 215 -14.78 -9.26 -6.31
CA GLU A 215 -16.01 -10.04 -6.19
C GLU A 215 -16.43 -10.10 -4.72
N VAL A 216 -17.68 -9.81 -4.45
CA VAL A 216 -18.30 -10.00 -3.14
C VAL A 216 -19.48 -10.94 -3.33
N ILE A 217 -19.54 -12.03 -2.54
CA ILE A 217 -20.70 -12.90 -2.47
C ILE A 217 -21.42 -12.56 -1.17
N ASN A 218 -22.55 -11.89 -1.32
CA ASN A 218 -23.42 -11.50 -0.21
C ASN A 218 -24.75 -12.22 -0.30
N ASN A 219 -25.11 -12.96 0.75
CA ASN A 219 -26.33 -13.76 0.81
C ASN A 219 -26.52 -14.67 -0.42
N GLY A 220 -25.43 -15.30 -0.89
CA GLY A 220 -25.40 -16.19 -2.06
C GLY A 220 -25.41 -15.50 -3.42
N LYS A 221 -25.55 -14.17 -3.49
CA LYS A 221 -25.48 -13.40 -4.73
C LYS A 221 -24.10 -12.84 -4.96
N ALA A 222 -23.54 -13.08 -6.14
CA ALA A 222 -22.23 -12.58 -6.54
C ALA A 222 -22.35 -11.17 -7.16
N TYR A 223 -21.54 -10.24 -6.66
CA TYR A 223 -21.36 -8.91 -7.20
C TYR A 223 -19.91 -8.79 -7.68
N ARG A 224 -19.70 -8.33 -8.91
CA ARG A 224 -18.37 -8.23 -9.53
C ARG A 224 -18.12 -6.84 -10.03
N ALA A 225 -16.87 -6.40 -9.87
CA ALA A 225 -16.41 -5.10 -10.30
C ALA A 225 -15.06 -5.24 -11.01
N TYR A 226 -14.91 -4.55 -12.12
CA TYR A 226 -13.68 -4.46 -12.90
C TYR A 226 -13.37 -2.99 -13.13
N ARG A 227 -12.16 -2.58 -12.75
CA ARG A 227 -11.66 -1.23 -12.99
C ARG A 227 -11.28 -1.08 -14.44
N PHE A 228 -11.83 -0.08 -15.12
CA PHE A 228 -11.52 0.23 -16.49
C PHE A 228 -11.31 1.73 -16.67
N THR A 229 -10.42 2.10 -17.58
CA THR A 229 -10.13 3.50 -17.92
C THR A 229 -10.42 3.69 -19.40
N ASP A 230 -11.25 4.68 -19.72
CA ASP A 230 -11.57 5.10 -21.07
C ASP A 230 -11.31 6.62 -21.24
N GLU A 231 -11.82 7.22 -22.31
CA GLU A 231 -11.69 8.66 -22.60
C GLU A 231 -12.45 9.53 -21.60
N GLU A 232 -13.50 9.02 -20.95
CA GLU A 232 -14.32 9.73 -19.96
C GLU A 232 -13.70 9.65 -18.54
N GLY A 233 -12.76 8.72 -18.34
CA GLY A 233 -12.03 8.54 -17.07
C GLY A 233 -11.93 7.11 -16.62
N THR A 234 -11.75 6.94 -15.31
CA THR A 234 -11.63 5.61 -14.69
C THR A 234 -12.83 5.34 -13.81
N ASP A 235 -13.47 4.17 -14.02
CA ASP A 235 -14.61 3.74 -13.23
C ASP A 235 -14.66 2.21 -13.08
N TYR A 236 -15.69 1.71 -12.39
CA TYR A 236 -15.92 0.28 -12.18
C TYR A 236 -17.15 -0.20 -12.96
N TYR A 237 -16.97 -1.33 -13.62
CA TYR A 237 -17.97 -1.96 -14.49
C TYR A 237 -18.22 -3.40 -14.08
N ASP A 238 -19.41 -3.91 -14.35
CA ASP A 238 -19.72 -5.32 -14.18
C ASP A 238 -19.15 -6.17 -15.34
N ALA A 239 -19.35 -7.50 -15.28
CA ALA A 239 -18.87 -8.42 -16.31
C ALA A 239 -19.50 -8.22 -17.70
N SER A 240 -20.60 -7.45 -17.81
CA SER A 240 -21.24 -7.08 -19.08
C SER A 240 -20.77 -5.74 -19.62
N GLY A 241 -19.88 -5.06 -18.92
CA GLY A 241 -19.39 -3.73 -19.27
C GLY A 241 -20.35 -2.59 -18.87
N LYS A 242 -21.33 -2.88 -18.00
CA LYS A 242 -22.23 -1.85 -17.49
C LYS A 242 -21.62 -1.20 -16.25
N SER A 243 -21.62 0.14 -16.19
CA SER A 243 -21.18 0.89 -15.01
C SER A 243 -21.93 0.46 -13.76
N LEU A 244 -21.19 0.30 -12.66
CA LEU A 244 -21.77 0.02 -11.35
C LEU A 244 -22.49 1.23 -10.75
N LYS A 245 -22.20 2.43 -11.20
CA LYS A 245 -22.87 3.66 -10.77
C LYS A 245 -24.32 3.64 -11.16
N LYS A 246 -25.21 3.92 -10.22
CA LYS A 246 -26.65 4.02 -10.40
C LYS A 246 -27.12 5.39 -9.95
N THR A 247 -28.34 5.78 -10.31
CA THR A 247 -28.94 7.07 -9.92
C THR A 247 -28.98 7.26 -8.39
N PHE A 248 -29.15 6.19 -7.63
CA PHE A 248 -29.22 6.23 -6.17
C PHE A 248 -28.25 5.25 -5.55
N LEU A 249 -27.49 5.72 -4.56
CA LEU A 249 -26.70 4.86 -3.69
C LEU A 249 -27.63 4.07 -2.75
N ARG A 250 -27.29 2.81 -2.49
CA ARG A 250 -27.96 2.02 -1.47
C ARG A 250 -27.62 2.52 -0.07
N ALA A 251 -26.34 2.89 0.14
CA ALA A 251 -25.87 3.59 1.33
C ALA A 251 -25.50 5.04 0.94
N PRO A 252 -26.41 6.03 1.09
CA PRO A 252 -26.23 7.37 0.53
C PRO A 252 -25.19 8.24 1.25
N LEU A 253 -24.67 7.75 2.37
CA LEU A 253 -23.67 8.44 3.21
C LEU A 253 -22.66 7.45 3.76
N ASN A 254 -21.42 7.88 3.94
CA ASN A 254 -20.45 7.23 4.83
C ASN A 254 -20.90 7.43 6.29
N PHE A 255 -21.98 6.76 6.69
CA PHE A 255 -22.58 6.92 8.00
C PHE A 255 -22.07 5.85 8.97
N ARG A 256 -22.16 6.16 10.26
CA ARG A 256 -21.74 5.24 11.32
C ARG A 256 -22.88 4.40 11.86
N ARG A 257 -24.11 4.88 11.76
CA ARG A 257 -25.31 4.18 12.26
C ARG A 257 -26.58 4.72 11.64
N ILE A 258 -27.59 3.87 11.58
CA ILE A 258 -28.98 4.29 11.39
C ILE A 258 -29.47 4.88 12.71
N SER A 259 -29.84 6.15 12.73
CA SER A 259 -30.37 6.83 13.91
C SER A 259 -31.87 6.67 14.07
N SER A 260 -32.60 6.40 12.98
CA SER A 260 -34.03 6.10 13.01
C SER A 260 -34.45 5.28 11.80
N THR A 261 -35.24 4.25 12.01
CA THR A 261 -35.77 3.37 10.97
C THR A 261 -37.16 3.84 10.49
N PHE A 262 -37.58 3.31 9.34
CA PHE A 262 -38.96 3.45 8.86
C PHE A 262 -39.94 2.95 9.92
N SER A 263 -41.03 3.69 10.17
CA SER A 263 -42.07 3.30 11.11
C SER A 263 -43.39 4.00 10.76
N ASN A 264 -44.47 3.27 10.80
CA ASN A 264 -45.81 3.84 10.61
C ASN A 264 -46.30 4.63 11.84
N GLY A 265 -45.64 4.49 12.97
CA GLY A 265 -45.93 5.26 14.17
C GLY A 265 -44.79 5.18 15.18
N ARG A 266 -43.99 6.25 15.28
CA ARG A 266 -42.94 6.40 16.30
C ARG A 266 -43.22 7.61 17.16
N TYR A 267 -42.80 7.54 18.41
CA TYR A 267 -42.81 8.70 19.31
C TYR A 267 -41.72 9.69 18.89
N HIS A 268 -42.12 10.92 18.58
CA HIS A 268 -41.20 11.98 18.18
C HIS A 268 -40.65 12.66 19.45
N PRO A 269 -39.34 12.60 19.70
CA PRO A 269 -38.78 13.02 21.00
C PRO A 269 -38.93 14.49 21.28
N ILE A 270 -38.91 15.35 20.25
CA ILE A 270 -39.06 16.82 20.40
C ILE A 270 -40.54 17.22 20.45
N LEU A 271 -41.37 16.73 19.55
CA LEU A 271 -42.79 17.09 19.45
C LEU A 271 -43.66 16.35 20.45
N LYS A 272 -43.13 15.29 21.11
CA LYS A 272 -43.82 14.44 22.10
C LYS A 272 -45.15 13.86 21.61
N ILE A 273 -45.28 13.60 20.31
CA ILE A 273 -46.44 12.98 19.68
C ILE A 273 -46.01 11.74 18.91
N THR A 274 -46.92 10.81 18.69
CA THR A 274 -46.72 9.66 17.81
C THR A 274 -47.04 10.07 16.37
N ARG A 275 -46.12 9.91 15.44
CA ARG A 275 -46.31 10.17 14.00
C ARG A 275 -45.52 9.16 13.17
N PRO A 276 -45.93 8.94 11.90
CA PRO A 276 -45.18 8.09 10.99
C PRO A 276 -43.83 8.70 10.64
N HIS A 277 -42.84 7.82 10.39
CA HIS A 277 -41.55 8.16 9.84
C HIS A 277 -41.35 7.33 8.56
N HIS A 278 -41.66 7.92 7.40
CA HIS A 278 -41.63 7.25 6.11
C HIS A 278 -40.25 7.25 5.45
N GLY A 279 -39.21 7.22 6.25
CA GLY A 279 -37.81 7.20 5.81
C GLY A 279 -36.90 6.51 6.81
N VAL A 280 -35.63 6.55 6.52
CA VAL A 280 -34.54 6.09 7.39
C VAL A 280 -33.58 7.26 7.59
N ASP A 281 -33.30 7.58 8.87
CA ASP A 281 -32.32 8.62 9.21
C ASP A 281 -30.97 8.00 9.44
N TYR A 282 -29.96 8.49 8.74
CA TYR A 282 -28.57 8.09 8.92
C TYR A 282 -27.81 9.15 9.72
N ALA A 283 -27.02 8.72 10.69
CA ALA A 283 -26.14 9.60 11.46
C ALA A 283 -24.70 9.51 10.90
N ALA A 284 -24.21 10.66 10.42
CA ALA A 284 -22.83 10.87 9.99
C ALA A 284 -22.10 11.81 10.95
N PRO A 285 -20.75 11.83 10.94
CA PRO A 285 -19.96 12.79 11.71
C PRO A 285 -20.26 14.24 11.31
#